data_c3289aafcb0e0e4a2ea9ee9e778fa833
#
_entry.id   c3289aafcb0e0e4a2ea9ee9e778fa833
#
_cell.length_a   1.000
_cell.length_b   1.000
_cell.length_c   1.000
_cell.angle_alpha   90.00
_cell.angle_beta   90.00
_cell.angle_gamma   90.00
#
_symmetry.space_group_name_H-M   'P 1'
#
loop_
_entity.id
_entity.type
_entity.pdbx_description
1 polymer ?
#
loop_
_entity_poly.entity_id
_entity_poly.type
_entity_poly.pdbx_seq_one_letter_code
_entity_poly.pdbx_strand_id
1 'polypeptide(L)'
;MKKLILISALLFSFNGWADDTVIEHFSSEQTIKQNFPFSDAVRVDNTIYISGMIGEDDEGNLVEGGIVPEAHTVMKTMAKILAHFNLGYNDVFKCLVMIDDISEWSLFNSVYVQYFKKPYPARSAFGADGLAGNASFELECMARIQDDD
;
A
#
# COMPACT_ATOMS: atom_id res chain seq x y z
N MET A 1 -44.30 -40.00 43.94
CA MET A 1 -43.95 -40.04 42.50
C MET A 1 -43.03 -38.85 42.21
N LYS A 2 -41.71 -39.10 42.10
CA LYS A 2 -40.69 -38.04 41.82
C LYS A 2 -40.50 -37.96 40.33
N LYS A 3 -40.82 -36.79 39.73
CA LYS A 3 -40.59 -36.54 38.32
C LYS A 3 -39.10 -36.17 38.12
N LEU A 4 -38.39 -36.99 37.38
CA LEU A 4 -37.00 -36.73 36.94
C LEU A 4 -37.07 -35.81 35.70
N ILE A 5 -36.54 -34.60 35.82
CA ILE A 5 -36.40 -33.65 34.70
C ILE A 5 -34.99 -33.93 34.10
N LEU A 6 -34.98 -34.51 32.89
CA LEU A 6 -33.78 -34.64 32.10
C LEU A 6 -33.50 -33.28 31.41
N ILE A 7 -32.42 -32.59 31.83
CA ILE A 7 -31.91 -31.41 31.15
C ILE A 7 -30.90 -31.92 30.10
N SER A 8 -31.32 -31.87 28.82
CA SER A 8 -30.45 -32.14 27.69
C SER A 8 -29.57 -30.91 27.43
N ALA A 9 -28.27 -31.01 27.77
CA ALA A 9 -27.32 -29.98 27.42
C ALA A 9 -26.93 -30.11 25.94
N LEU A 10 -27.41 -29.19 25.10
CA LEU A 10 -26.93 -29.03 23.72
C LEU A 10 -25.51 -28.44 23.75
N LEU A 11 -24.50 -29.26 23.52
CA LEU A 11 -23.15 -28.81 23.27
C LEU A 11 -23.07 -28.25 21.84
N PHE A 12 -23.12 -26.93 21.70
CA PHE A 12 -22.76 -26.25 20.47
C PHE A 12 -21.22 -26.29 20.34
N SER A 13 -20.70 -27.21 19.53
CA SER A 13 -19.31 -27.16 19.09
C SER A 13 -19.15 -26.00 18.11
N PHE A 14 -18.62 -24.88 18.57
CA PHE A 14 -18.08 -23.84 17.68
C PHE A 14 -16.81 -24.39 17.04
N ASN A 15 -16.90 -24.93 15.82
CA ASN A 15 -15.74 -25.09 14.96
C ASN A 15 -15.33 -23.69 14.51
N GLY A 16 -14.43 -23.05 15.27
CA GLY A 16 -13.72 -21.88 14.80
C GLY A 16 -12.83 -22.31 13.64
N TRP A 17 -13.19 -21.95 12.43
CA TRP A 17 -12.28 -22.05 11.30
C TRP A 17 -11.24 -20.96 11.54
N ALA A 18 -10.04 -21.38 11.94
CA ALA A 18 -8.87 -20.52 11.82
C ALA A 18 -8.58 -20.49 10.31
N ASP A 19 -8.93 -19.41 9.65
CA ASP A 19 -8.49 -19.15 8.29
C ASP A 19 -6.98 -18.86 8.38
N ASP A 20 -6.17 -19.63 7.66
CA ASP A 20 -4.72 -19.43 7.66
C ASP A 20 -4.44 -18.08 6.98
N THR A 21 -3.78 -17.17 7.71
CA THR A 21 -3.38 -15.86 7.19
C THR A 21 -2.53 -16.02 5.93
N VAL A 22 -2.97 -15.44 4.82
CA VAL A 22 -2.21 -15.40 3.58
C VAL A 22 -1.17 -14.30 3.66
N ILE A 23 0.11 -14.64 3.50
CA ILE A 23 1.20 -13.66 3.36
C ILE A 23 1.89 -13.91 2.03
N GLU A 24 1.92 -12.90 1.16
CA GLU A 24 2.54 -12.94 -0.16
C GLU A 24 3.46 -11.72 -0.33
N HIS A 25 4.71 -11.95 -0.75
CA HIS A 25 5.69 -10.91 -1.00
C HIS A 25 5.83 -10.68 -2.51
N PHE A 26 5.76 -9.44 -2.94
CA PHE A 26 5.99 -9.04 -4.32
C PHE A 26 7.24 -8.17 -4.42
N SER A 27 8.12 -8.52 -5.35
CA SER A 27 9.29 -7.73 -5.73
C SER A 27 9.39 -7.65 -7.26
N SER A 28 9.51 -6.44 -7.78
CA SER A 28 9.72 -6.18 -9.20
C SER A 28 11.08 -6.71 -9.67
N GLU A 29 11.24 -6.86 -10.98
CA GLU A 29 12.53 -7.23 -11.56
C GLU A 29 13.64 -6.25 -11.17
N GLN A 30 13.33 -4.96 -11.06
CA GLN A 30 14.25 -3.91 -10.63
C GLN A 30 14.72 -4.14 -9.19
N THR A 31 13.78 -4.34 -8.25
CA THR A 31 14.08 -4.63 -6.84
C THR A 31 14.95 -5.87 -6.68
N ILE A 32 14.64 -6.94 -7.43
CA ILE A 32 15.42 -8.18 -7.42
C ILE A 32 16.83 -7.94 -7.99
N LYS A 33 16.95 -7.26 -9.14
CA LYS A 33 18.24 -6.99 -9.82
C LYS A 33 19.15 -6.13 -8.97
N GLN A 34 18.60 -5.15 -8.25
CA GLN A 34 19.35 -4.25 -7.37
C GLN A 34 19.62 -4.85 -5.99
N ASN A 35 19.06 -6.04 -5.73
CA ASN A 35 19.18 -6.74 -4.44
C ASN A 35 18.79 -5.87 -3.24
N PHE A 36 17.68 -5.12 -3.36
CA PHE A 36 17.18 -4.30 -2.26
C PHE A 36 16.72 -5.20 -1.10
N PRO A 37 16.93 -4.77 0.16
CA PRO A 37 16.58 -5.56 1.36
C PRO A 37 15.10 -5.45 1.76
N PHE A 38 14.18 -5.28 0.78
CA PHE A 38 12.75 -5.13 0.99
C PHE A 38 11.96 -5.67 -0.20
N SER A 39 10.67 -5.90 -0.02
CA SER A 39 9.71 -6.19 -1.08
C SER A 39 9.01 -4.90 -1.51
N ASP A 40 8.63 -4.76 -2.77
CA ASP A 40 7.84 -3.60 -3.24
C ASP A 40 6.45 -3.57 -2.61
N ALA A 41 5.88 -4.73 -2.34
CA ALA A 41 4.64 -4.86 -1.60
C ALA A 41 4.56 -6.19 -0.85
N VAL A 42 3.77 -6.19 0.24
CA VAL A 42 3.39 -7.41 0.97
C VAL A 42 1.87 -7.44 1.08
N ARG A 43 1.28 -8.54 0.62
CA ARG A 43 -0.11 -8.88 0.88
C ARG A 43 -0.22 -9.58 2.23
N VAL A 44 -1.14 -9.11 3.07
CA VAL A 44 -1.58 -9.81 4.27
C VAL A 44 -3.10 -9.91 4.19
N ASP A 45 -3.60 -11.12 3.97
CA ASP A 45 -5.01 -11.41 3.70
C ASP A 45 -5.54 -10.52 2.55
N ASN A 46 -6.50 -9.63 2.81
CA ASN A 46 -7.07 -8.72 1.84
C ASN A 46 -6.43 -7.33 1.84
N THR A 47 -5.31 -7.15 2.54
CA THR A 47 -4.60 -5.86 2.60
C THR A 47 -3.26 -5.95 1.88
N ILE A 48 -3.00 -5.00 0.99
CA ILE A 48 -1.72 -4.82 0.33
C ILE A 48 -1.00 -3.64 1.00
N TYR A 49 0.18 -3.89 1.53
CA TYR A 49 1.12 -2.90 2.06
C TYR A 49 2.14 -2.62 0.98
N ILE A 50 2.11 -1.43 0.39
CA ILE A 50 3.06 -1.00 -0.65
C ILE A 50 4.17 -0.23 0.07
N SER A 51 5.42 -0.63 -0.15
CA SER A 51 6.59 0.02 0.43
C SER A 51 6.74 1.47 -0.03
N GLY A 52 7.58 2.24 0.65
CA GLY A 52 7.95 3.59 0.24
C GLY A 52 8.52 3.58 -1.19
N MET A 53 8.01 4.48 -2.03
CA MET A 53 8.43 4.62 -3.42
C MET A 53 8.96 6.02 -3.63
N ILE A 54 10.13 6.14 -4.27
CA ILE A 54 10.73 7.38 -4.76
C ILE A 54 10.70 7.41 -6.29
N GLY A 55 10.96 8.57 -6.88
CA GLY A 55 10.81 8.81 -8.32
C GLY A 55 11.96 8.26 -9.16
N GLU A 56 12.20 6.95 -9.18
CA GLU A 56 13.25 6.30 -9.96
C GLU A 56 12.74 5.80 -11.32
N ASP A 57 13.60 5.89 -12.32
CA ASP A 57 13.43 5.26 -13.64
C ASP A 57 13.66 3.74 -13.59
N ASP A 58 13.50 3.05 -14.74
CA ASP A 58 13.67 1.59 -14.81
C ASP A 58 15.14 1.16 -14.61
N GLU A 59 16.12 2.09 -14.69
CA GLU A 59 17.54 1.88 -14.38
C GLU A 59 17.86 2.11 -12.89
N GLY A 60 16.94 2.68 -12.13
CA GLY A 60 17.09 3.00 -10.70
C GLY A 60 17.74 4.35 -10.44
N ASN A 61 17.70 5.27 -11.41
CA ASN A 61 18.14 6.63 -11.22
C ASN A 61 16.95 7.52 -10.87
N LEU A 62 17.13 8.43 -9.91
CA LEU A 62 16.13 9.45 -9.62
C LEU A 62 15.88 10.29 -10.88
N VAL A 63 14.61 10.46 -11.27
CA VAL A 63 14.24 11.27 -12.43
C VAL A 63 14.55 12.75 -12.16
N GLU A 64 15.07 13.44 -13.17
CA GLU A 64 15.41 14.86 -13.06
C GLU A 64 14.17 15.74 -13.05
N GLY A 65 14.25 16.90 -12.36
CA GLY A 65 13.24 17.95 -12.40
C GLY A 65 12.43 18.11 -11.12
N GLY A 66 12.81 17.41 -10.05
CA GLY A 66 12.24 17.56 -8.70
C GLY A 66 10.88 16.89 -8.53
N ILE A 67 10.12 17.35 -7.54
CA ILE A 67 8.93 16.65 -7.01
C ILE A 67 7.84 16.34 -8.05
N VAL A 68 7.67 17.15 -9.10
CA VAL A 68 6.60 16.94 -10.07
C VAL A 68 6.87 15.72 -10.97
N PRO A 69 8.00 15.61 -11.72
CA PRO A 69 8.32 14.40 -12.48
C PRO A 69 8.51 13.18 -11.59
N GLU A 70 9.10 13.33 -10.41
CA GLU A 70 9.21 12.25 -9.43
C GLU A 70 7.83 11.72 -9.04
N ALA A 71 6.87 12.60 -8.73
CA ALA A 71 5.51 12.21 -8.36
C ALA A 71 4.78 11.46 -9.51
N HIS A 72 4.93 11.91 -10.75
CA HIS A 72 4.39 11.17 -11.89
C HIS A 72 4.98 9.77 -12.04
N THR A 73 6.28 9.63 -11.78
CA THR A 73 6.99 8.33 -11.84
C THR A 73 6.52 7.41 -10.73
N VAL A 74 6.46 7.88 -9.49
CA VAL A 74 5.94 7.12 -8.33
C VAL A 74 4.51 6.64 -8.59
N MET A 75 3.63 7.50 -9.11
CA MET A 75 2.26 7.06 -9.43
C MET A 75 2.25 5.94 -10.46
N LYS A 76 3.06 6.01 -11.52
CA LYS A 76 3.14 4.94 -12.53
C LYS A 76 3.69 3.64 -11.93
N THR A 77 4.69 3.72 -11.05
CA THR A 77 5.24 2.56 -10.33
C THR A 77 4.18 1.93 -9.45
N MET A 78 3.44 2.73 -8.67
CA MET A 78 2.32 2.24 -7.87
C MET A 78 1.25 1.55 -8.72
N ALA A 79 0.92 2.07 -9.90
CA ALA A 79 -0.02 1.43 -10.80
C ALA A 79 0.46 0.04 -11.25
N LYS A 80 1.77 -0.14 -11.53
CA LYS A 80 2.35 -1.45 -11.86
C LYS A 80 2.21 -2.43 -10.69
N ILE A 81 2.50 -1.98 -9.46
CA ILE A 81 2.37 -2.79 -8.24
C ILE A 81 0.91 -3.18 -8.00
N LEU A 82 -0.02 -2.22 -8.05
CA LEU A 82 -1.46 -2.48 -7.89
C LEU A 82 -1.98 -3.47 -8.93
N ALA A 83 -1.56 -3.33 -10.19
CA ALA A 83 -1.97 -4.22 -11.29
C ALA A 83 -1.52 -5.68 -11.07
N HIS A 84 -0.39 -5.93 -10.39
CA HIS A 84 0.05 -7.28 -10.01
C HIS A 84 -1.01 -7.99 -9.15
N PHE A 85 -1.71 -7.24 -8.28
CA PHE A 85 -2.78 -7.76 -7.43
C PHE A 85 -4.19 -7.57 -8.03
N ASN A 86 -4.30 -7.23 -9.32
CA ASN A 86 -5.56 -6.89 -10.02
C ASN A 86 -6.31 -5.69 -9.39
N LEU A 87 -5.57 -4.74 -8.83
CA LEU A 87 -6.09 -3.52 -8.18
C LEU A 87 -5.78 -2.26 -9.00
N GLY A 88 -6.42 -1.17 -8.62
CA GLY A 88 -6.18 0.16 -9.14
C GLY A 88 -6.18 1.23 -8.03
N TYR A 89 -6.06 2.51 -8.41
CA TYR A 89 -6.04 3.61 -7.44
C TYR A 89 -7.29 3.69 -6.57
N ASN A 90 -8.44 3.21 -7.04
CA ASN A 90 -9.69 3.22 -6.27
C ASN A 90 -9.68 2.24 -5.09
N ASP A 91 -8.77 1.25 -5.10
CA ASP A 91 -8.61 0.26 -4.05
C ASP A 91 -7.66 0.74 -2.96
N VAL A 92 -6.91 1.84 -3.20
CA VAL A 92 -6.03 2.47 -2.22
C VAL A 92 -6.88 3.21 -1.20
N PHE A 93 -6.71 2.89 0.08
CA PHE A 93 -7.48 3.50 1.17
C PHE A 93 -6.67 4.38 2.11
N LYS A 94 -5.33 4.24 2.12
CA LYS A 94 -4.43 5.00 3.00
C LYS A 94 -3.11 5.27 2.30
N CYS A 95 -2.57 6.49 2.47
CA CYS A 95 -1.20 6.83 2.09
C CYS A 95 -0.49 7.65 3.17
N LEU A 96 0.84 7.55 3.18
CA LEU A 96 1.77 8.38 3.92
C LEU A 96 2.69 9.07 2.91
N VAL A 97 2.88 10.38 3.06
CA VAL A 97 3.73 11.19 2.18
C VAL A 97 4.82 11.83 3.03
N MET A 98 6.05 11.58 2.68
CA MET A 98 7.25 12.21 3.24
C MET A 98 7.81 13.16 2.19
N ILE A 99 8.08 14.41 2.52
CA ILE A 99 8.54 15.44 1.57
C ILE A 99 9.80 16.07 2.15
N ASP A 100 10.87 16.12 1.36
CA ASP A 100 12.14 16.72 1.78
C ASP A 100 11.95 18.22 2.07
N ASP A 101 11.48 18.99 1.11
CA ASP A 101 11.07 20.39 1.33
C ASP A 101 9.54 20.49 1.41
N ILE A 102 9.01 20.59 2.62
CA ILE A 102 7.56 20.68 2.86
C ILE A 102 6.89 21.88 2.16
N SER A 103 7.64 22.90 1.74
CA SER A 103 7.11 24.01 0.95
C SER A 103 6.62 23.58 -0.44
N GLU A 104 7.09 22.43 -0.96
CA GLU A 104 6.65 21.84 -2.23
C GLU A 104 5.35 21.03 -2.13
N TRP A 105 4.72 20.99 -0.96
CA TRP A 105 3.45 20.28 -0.72
C TRP A 105 2.37 20.53 -1.77
N SER A 106 2.23 21.79 -2.22
CA SER A 106 1.23 22.16 -3.23
C SER A 106 1.54 21.58 -4.60
N LEU A 107 2.82 21.48 -4.96
CA LEU A 107 3.28 20.88 -6.22
C LEU A 107 2.97 19.38 -6.25
N PHE A 108 3.32 18.67 -5.18
CA PHE A 108 2.94 17.26 -5.02
C PHE A 108 1.43 17.06 -5.16
N ASN A 109 0.62 17.85 -4.45
CA ASN A 109 -0.84 17.75 -4.51
C ASN A 109 -1.39 17.95 -5.92
N SER A 110 -0.78 18.83 -6.74
CA SER A 110 -1.21 19.08 -8.11
C SER A 110 -1.08 17.83 -9.01
N VAL A 111 -0.11 16.96 -8.71
CA VAL A 111 0.06 15.66 -9.38
C VAL A 111 -0.89 14.63 -8.77
N TYR A 112 -0.93 14.53 -7.45
CA TYR A 112 -1.71 13.52 -6.72
C TYR A 112 -3.18 13.48 -7.16
N VAL A 113 -3.84 14.64 -7.32
CA VAL A 113 -5.26 14.74 -7.73
C VAL A 113 -5.52 14.35 -9.19
N GLN A 114 -4.48 14.13 -10.00
CA GLN A 114 -4.64 13.63 -11.36
C GLN A 114 -4.87 12.11 -11.37
N TYR A 115 -4.32 11.40 -10.40
CA TYR A 115 -4.38 9.95 -10.27
C TYR A 115 -5.50 9.49 -9.33
N PHE A 116 -5.63 10.11 -8.17
CA PHE A 116 -6.68 9.81 -7.22
C PHE A 116 -7.93 10.65 -7.45
N LYS A 117 -9.09 10.02 -7.35
CA LYS A 117 -10.40 10.66 -7.47
C LYS A 117 -11.14 10.64 -6.14
N LYS A 118 -12.12 11.52 -5.98
CA LYS A 118 -12.98 11.50 -4.79
C LYS A 118 -13.89 10.26 -4.77
N PRO A 119 -14.08 9.65 -3.59
CA PRO A 119 -13.47 9.99 -2.29
C PRO A 119 -11.97 9.64 -2.26
N TYR A 120 -11.15 10.54 -1.70
CA TYR A 120 -9.70 10.32 -1.61
C TYR A 120 -9.34 9.33 -0.49
N PRO A 121 -8.20 8.60 -0.62
CA PRO A 121 -7.63 7.83 0.48
C PRO A 121 -7.37 8.69 1.72
N ALA A 122 -7.45 8.08 2.91
CA ALA A 122 -6.93 8.75 4.11
C ALA A 122 -5.43 9.01 3.92
N ARG A 123 -4.94 10.21 4.29
CA ARG A 123 -3.55 10.59 4.04
C ARG A 123 -2.95 11.35 5.21
N SER A 124 -1.71 11.02 5.56
CA SER A 124 -0.86 11.83 6.42
C SER A 124 0.34 12.31 5.62
N ALA A 125 0.93 13.44 6.02
CA ALA A 125 2.15 13.95 5.41
C ALA A 125 2.97 14.74 6.42
N PHE A 126 4.28 14.74 6.22
CA PHE A 126 5.23 15.51 7.01
C PHE A 126 6.49 15.84 6.19
N GLY A 127 7.24 16.87 6.65
CA GLY A 127 8.57 17.17 6.14
C GLY A 127 9.59 16.18 6.72
N ALA A 128 10.49 15.67 5.89
CA ALA A 128 11.61 14.82 6.27
C ALA A 128 12.91 15.63 6.22
N ASP A 129 13.93 15.18 6.93
CA ASP A 129 15.28 15.75 6.87
C ASP A 129 16.16 14.82 6.00
N GLY A 130 15.95 14.89 4.68
CA GLY A 130 16.53 14.01 3.68
C GLY A 130 15.77 12.70 3.47
N LEU A 131 15.78 12.21 2.24
CA LEU A 131 15.18 10.95 1.81
C LEU A 131 16.19 10.13 1.01
N ALA A 132 15.90 8.82 0.85
CA ALA A 132 16.74 7.93 0.07
C ALA A 132 16.96 8.47 -1.36
N GLY A 133 18.16 8.30 -1.90
CA GLY A 133 18.51 8.75 -3.24
C GLY A 133 18.46 10.28 -3.46
N ASN A 134 18.35 11.10 -2.40
CA ASN A 134 18.06 12.54 -2.46
C ASN A 134 16.72 12.85 -3.14
N ALA A 135 15.72 11.97 -3.00
CA ALA A 135 14.40 12.17 -3.54
C ALA A 135 13.70 13.39 -2.92
N SER A 136 12.90 14.11 -3.72
CA SER A 136 12.11 15.24 -3.24
C SER A 136 10.95 14.78 -2.35
N PHE A 137 10.46 13.56 -2.53
CA PHE A 137 9.43 12.94 -1.70
C PHE A 137 9.47 11.43 -1.79
N GLU A 138 8.80 10.79 -0.82
CA GLU A 138 8.53 9.36 -0.79
C GLU A 138 7.06 9.10 -0.48
N LEU A 139 6.46 8.10 -1.12
CA LEU A 139 5.06 7.73 -0.95
C LEU A 139 4.93 6.26 -0.56
N GLU A 140 4.28 6.02 0.58
CA GLU A 140 3.83 4.71 1.03
C GLU A 140 2.30 4.64 0.98
N CYS A 141 1.72 3.52 0.52
CA CYS A 141 0.26 3.37 0.48
C CYS A 141 -0.18 1.96 0.89
N MET A 142 -1.46 1.87 1.23
CA MET A 142 -2.15 0.61 1.49
C MET A 142 -3.37 0.50 0.60
N ALA A 143 -3.59 -0.69 0.04
CA ALA A 143 -4.75 -1.00 -0.80
C ALA A 143 -5.47 -2.24 -0.28
N ARG A 144 -6.73 -2.42 -0.68
CA ARG A 144 -7.53 -3.56 -0.28
C ARG A 144 -8.02 -4.35 -1.49
N ILE A 145 -7.87 -5.66 -1.44
CA ILE A 145 -8.57 -6.61 -2.30
C ILE A 145 -10.03 -6.65 -1.83
N GLN A 146 -10.96 -6.43 -2.76
CA GLN A 146 -12.39 -6.58 -2.47
C GLN A 146 -12.72 -8.06 -2.43
N ASP A 147 -13.51 -8.47 -1.45
CA ASP A 147 -14.04 -9.83 -1.42
C ASP A 147 -15.01 -9.97 -2.61
N ASP A 148 -14.90 -11.02 -3.39
CA ASP A 148 -15.91 -11.37 -4.39
C ASP A 148 -17.20 -11.73 -3.65
N ASP A 149 -18.26 -10.95 -3.85
CA ASP A 149 -19.62 -11.19 -3.30
C ASP A 149 -20.25 -12.44 -3.89
#